data_58afe5b4ca3cefa0e408e1e8649f3c60
#
_entry.id   58afe5b4ca3cefa0e408e1e8649f3c60
#
_cell.length_a   1.000
_cell.length_b   1.000
_cell.length_c   1.000
_cell.angle_alpha   90.00
_cell.angle_beta   90.00
_cell.angle_gamma   90.00
#
_symmetry.space_group_name_H-M   'P 1'
#
loop_
_entity.id
_entity.type
_entity.pdbx_description
1 polymer ?
#
loop_
_entity_poly.entity_id
_entity_poly.type
_entity_poly.pdbx_seq_one_letter_code
_entity_poly.pdbx_strand_id
1 'polypeptide(L)'
;MPPKKKIAAIVKVQLQAGQATPAPPVGTALGPHGVNIMDFCKQYNAATESQRGNVIPVEITIYEDRSFTFVTKTPPAAQLILKAAGVEKGSGEPHKTKVGSVTRDQIREIAQTKMPDLNATTLDAAEKIVAGTARSMGIEVK
;
A
#
# COMPACT_ATOMS: atom_id res chain seq x y z
N MET A 1 31.67 -0.83 -10.27
CA MET A 1 30.23 -1.11 -10.06
C MET A 1 30.10 -2.38 -9.23
N PRO A 2 29.31 -2.37 -8.17
CA PRO A 2 29.04 -3.64 -7.49
C PRO A 2 28.35 -4.61 -8.46
N PRO A 3 28.66 -5.90 -8.38
CA PRO A 3 28.05 -6.87 -9.28
C PRO A 3 26.53 -6.84 -9.11
N LYS A 4 25.81 -6.75 -10.22
CA LYS A 4 24.35 -6.83 -10.18
C LYS A 4 23.96 -8.24 -9.74
N LYS A 5 23.39 -8.35 -8.57
CA LYS A 5 22.86 -9.62 -8.08
C LYS A 5 21.70 -10.05 -8.96
N LYS A 6 21.65 -11.33 -9.27
CA LYS A 6 20.52 -11.87 -10.03
C LYS A 6 19.27 -11.94 -9.13
N ILE A 7 18.17 -11.48 -9.66
CA ILE A 7 16.88 -11.50 -8.97
C ILE A 7 16.31 -12.92 -9.08
N ALA A 8 16.08 -13.56 -7.93
CA ALA A 8 15.43 -14.87 -7.87
C ALA A 8 13.91 -14.73 -7.92
N ALA A 9 13.36 -13.75 -7.20
CA ALA A 9 11.91 -13.51 -7.16
C ALA A 9 11.60 -12.09 -6.70
N ILE A 10 10.42 -11.62 -7.04
CA ILE A 10 9.86 -10.38 -6.53
C ILE A 10 8.54 -10.72 -5.86
N VAL A 11 8.41 -10.35 -4.58
CA VAL A 11 7.21 -10.61 -3.78
C VAL A 11 6.58 -9.27 -3.38
N LYS A 12 5.27 -9.16 -3.57
CA LYS A 12 4.50 -7.98 -3.17
C LYS A 12 3.54 -8.37 -2.06
N VAL A 13 3.62 -7.67 -0.94
CA VAL A 13 2.74 -7.90 0.20
C VAL A 13 2.24 -6.57 0.76
N GLN A 14 1.10 -6.60 1.43
CA GLN A 14 0.55 -5.45 2.14
C GLN A 14 0.58 -5.76 3.63
N LEU A 15 1.23 -4.89 4.39
CA LEU A 15 1.41 -5.05 5.83
C LEU A 15 1.06 -3.77 6.55
N GLN A 16 0.60 -3.90 7.77
CA GLN A 16 0.40 -2.73 8.63
C GLN A 16 1.75 -2.15 9.04
N ALA A 17 1.88 -0.84 8.93
CA ALA A 17 3.12 -0.15 9.25
C ALA A 17 3.53 -0.37 10.71
N GLY A 18 4.78 -0.74 10.93
CA GLY A 18 5.32 -0.98 12.27
C GLY A 18 4.83 -2.28 12.93
N GLN A 19 4.06 -3.12 12.23
CA GLN A 19 3.47 -4.34 12.78
C GLN A 19 3.76 -5.58 11.96
N ALA A 20 4.85 -5.60 11.20
CA ALA A 20 5.24 -6.80 10.46
C ALA A 20 5.68 -7.90 11.44
N THR A 21 5.15 -9.10 11.25
CA THR A 21 5.47 -10.27 12.06
C THR A 21 5.81 -11.45 11.15
N PRO A 22 6.52 -12.48 11.66
CA PRO A 22 6.79 -13.69 10.88
C PRO A 22 5.56 -14.52 10.53
N ALA A 23 4.41 -14.19 11.12
CA ALA A 23 3.14 -14.86 10.82
C ALA A 23 2.67 -14.56 9.39
N PRO A 24 1.77 -15.36 8.78
CA PRO A 24 1.19 -15.03 7.49
C PRO A 24 0.62 -13.59 7.46
N PRO A 25 0.75 -12.83 6.35
CA PRO A 25 1.21 -13.29 5.02
C PRO A 25 2.72 -13.28 4.80
N VAL A 26 3.51 -12.70 5.69
CA VAL A 26 4.96 -12.53 5.50
C VAL A 26 5.70 -13.87 5.48
N GLY A 27 5.46 -14.71 6.46
CA GLY A 27 6.09 -16.03 6.54
C GLY A 27 5.79 -16.91 5.34
N THR A 28 4.54 -16.89 4.88
CA THR A 28 4.11 -17.65 3.70
C THR A 28 4.71 -17.10 2.41
N ALA A 29 4.86 -15.78 2.30
CA ALA A 29 5.41 -15.14 1.12
C ALA A 29 6.93 -15.30 0.99
N LEU A 30 7.65 -15.22 2.10
CA LEU A 30 9.11 -15.23 2.13
C LEU A 30 9.73 -16.60 2.44
N GLY A 31 9.01 -17.45 3.14
CA GLY A 31 9.51 -18.77 3.56
C GLY A 31 10.03 -19.63 2.41
N PRO A 32 9.30 -19.79 1.28
CA PRO A 32 9.75 -20.59 0.15
C PRO A 32 11.05 -20.09 -0.51
N HIS A 33 11.39 -18.83 -0.31
CA HIS A 33 12.59 -18.22 -0.89
C HIS A 33 13.83 -18.27 0.03
N GLY A 34 13.68 -18.79 1.24
CA GLY A 34 14.78 -18.91 2.19
C GLY A 34 15.32 -17.59 2.73
N VAL A 35 14.52 -16.54 2.69
CA VAL A 35 14.89 -15.22 3.21
C VAL A 35 14.74 -15.17 4.72
N ASN A 36 15.62 -14.41 5.41
CA ASN A 36 15.50 -14.21 6.84
C ASN A 36 14.30 -13.27 7.14
N ILE A 37 13.20 -13.89 7.56
CA ILE A 37 11.93 -13.19 7.82
C ILE A 37 12.06 -12.20 8.98
N MET A 38 12.81 -12.55 10.02
CA MET A 38 12.99 -11.69 11.20
C MET A 38 13.72 -10.40 10.83
N ASP A 39 14.78 -10.49 10.02
CA ASP A 39 15.50 -9.31 9.54
C ASP A 39 14.61 -8.40 8.69
N PHE A 40 13.81 -8.99 7.82
CA PHE A 40 12.83 -8.25 7.03
C PHE A 40 11.84 -7.50 7.92
N CYS A 41 11.26 -8.18 8.90
CA CYS A 41 10.31 -7.57 9.83
C CYS A 41 10.92 -6.40 10.60
N LYS A 42 12.15 -6.55 11.08
CA LYS A 42 12.86 -5.47 11.80
C LYS A 42 13.08 -4.25 10.91
N GLN A 43 13.58 -4.47 9.69
CA GLN A 43 13.87 -3.38 8.76
C GLN A 43 12.58 -2.68 8.30
N TYR A 44 11.54 -3.46 8.00
CA TYR A 44 10.24 -2.93 7.60
C TYR A 44 9.62 -2.11 8.72
N ASN A 45 9.59 -2.63 9.95
CA ASN A 45 9.03 -1.93 11.09
C ASN A 45 9.77 -0.61 11.36
N ALA A 46 11.09 -0.60 11.27
CA ALA A 46 11.90 0.61 11.43
C ALA A 46 11.59 1.62 10.32
N ALA A 47 11.47 1.18 9.08
CA ALA A 47 11.21 2.05 7.93
C ALA A 47 9.80 2.64 7.94
N THR A 48 8.83 1.94 8.52
CA THR A 48 7.40 2.33 8.50
C THR A 48 6.89 2.83 9.84
N GLU A 49 7.74 2.97 10.84
CA GLU A 49 7.34 3.39 12.19
C GLU A 49 6.61 4.73 12.20
N SER A 50 7.06 5.68 11.38
CA SER A 50 6.43 7.00 11.24
C SER A 50 5.04 6.96 10.61
N GLN A 51 4.67 5.84 9.99
CA GLN A 51 3.40 5.66 9.26
C GLN A 51 2.50 4.64 9.94
N ARG A 52 2.70 4.39 11.24
CA ARG A 52 1.87 3.47 12.02
C ARG A 52 0.38 3.75 11.84
N GLY A 53 -0.40 2.68 11.77
CA GLY A 53 -1.84 2.75 11.58
C GLY A 53 -2.28 2.73 10.13
N ASN A 54 -1.35 2.78 9.18
CA ASN A 54 -1.64 2.65 7.75
C ASN A 54 -1.20 1.29 7.24
N VAL A 55 -1.91 0.79 6.23
CA VAL A 55 -1.45 -0.39 5.49
C VAL A 55 -0.48 0.10 4.43
N ILE A 56 0.74 -0.42 4.45
CA ILE A 56 1.80 -0.04 3.51
C ILE A 56 2.12 -1.23 2.60
N PRO A 57 1.91 -1.11 1.28
CA PRO A 57 2.39 -2.12 0.35
C PRO A 57 3.91 -2.10 0.30
N VAL A 58 4.50 -3.28 0.28
CA VAL A 58 5.94 -3.44 0.14
C VAL A 58 6.25 -4.40 -1.00
N GLU A 59 7.22 -4.02 -1.82
CA GLU A 59 7.75 -4.87 -2.88
C GLU A 59 9.12 -5.34 -2.45
N ILE A 60 9.25 -6.66 -2.26
CA ILE A 60 10.46 -7.30 -1.79
C ILE A 60 11.15 -7.96 -2.98
N THR A 61 12.37 -7.56 -3.28
CA THR A 61 13.19 -8.20 -4.31
C THR A 61 14.13 -9.17 -3.62
N ILE A 62 14.04 -10.46 -3.98
CA ILE A 62 14.84 -11.53 -3.42
C ILE A 62 15.87 -11.94 -4.45
N TYR A 63 17.13 -12.02 -4.03
CA TYR A 63 18.25 -12.38 -4.88
C TYR A 63 18.64 -13.86 -4.70
N GLU A 64 19.40 -14.40 -5.65
CA GLU A 64 19.82 -15.81 -5.62
C GLU A 64 20.70 -16.16 -4.42
N ASP A 65 21.40 -15.20 -3.85
CA ASP A 65 22.23 -15.36 -2.65
C ASP A 65 21.43 -15.30 -1.34
N ARG A 66 20.08 -15.33 -1.42
CA ARG A 66 19.13 -15.23 -0.30
C ARG A 66 19.14 -13.87 0.39
N SER A 67 19.79 -12.87 -0.17
CA SER A 67 19.64 -11.50 0.28
C SER A 67 18.37 -10.89 -0.30
N PHE A 68 17.92 -9.82 0.31
CA PHE A 68 16.70 -9.13 -0.13
C PHE A 68 16.88 -7.62 -0.05
N THR A 69 16.13 -6.93 -0.90
CA THR A 69 15.89 -5.49 -0.76
C THR A 69 14.39 -5.26 -0.83
N PHE A 70 13.93 -4.21 -0.20
CA PHE A 70 12.50 -3.89 -0.25
C PHE A 70 12.31 -2.40 -0.50
N VAL A 71 11.18 -2.09 -1.15
CA VAL A 71 10.73 -0.72 -1.38
C VAL A 71 9.33 -0.60 -0.81
N THR A 72 9.15 0.34 0.11
CA THR A 72 7.81 0.66 0.64
C THR A 72 7.15 1.66 -0.30
N LYS A 73 5.86 1.46 -0.53
CA LYS A 73 5.04 2.36 -1.36
C LYS A 73 4.10 3.17 -0.48
N THR A 74 3.43 4.13 -1.07
CA THR A 74 2.41 4.90 -0.34
C THR A 74 1.22 3.99 0.02
N PRO A 75 0.46 4.31 1.08
CA PRO A 75 -0.72 3.52 1.44
C PRO A 75 -1.68 3.38 0.26
N PRO A 76 -2.38 2.24 0.12
CA PRO A 76 -3.35 2.07 -0.95
C PRO A 76 -4.44 3.15 -0.91
N ALA A 77 -4.81 3.69 -2.05
CA ALA A 77 -5.84 4.73 -2.14
C ALA A 77 -7.16 4.27 -1.52
N ALA A 78 -7.52 3.00 -1.71
CA ALA A 78 -8.72 2.42 -1.12
C ALA A 78 -8.74 2.54 0.41
N GLN A 79 -7.64 2.23 1.08
CA GLN A 79 -7.54 2.33 2.54
C GLN A 79 -7.64 3.78 3.03
N LEU A 80 -7.01 4.70 2.32
CA LEU A 80 -7.08 6.13 2.63
C LEU A 80 -8.51 6.66 2.49
N ILE A 81 -9.21 6.23 1.44
CA ILE A 81 -10.61 6.61 1.19
C ILE A 81 -11.52 6.06 2.27
N LEU A 82 -11.37 4.79 2.65
CA LEU A 82 -12.16 4.19 3.73
C LEU A 82 -11.96 4.93 5.05
N LYS A 83 -10.73 5.27 5.38
CA LYS A 83 -10.40 6.02 6.58
C LYS A 83 -11.02 7.42 6.56
N ALA A 84 -10.94 8.13 5.44
CA ALA A 84 -11.51 9.46 5.28
C ALA A 84 -13.05 9.43 5.35
N ALA A 85 -13.68 8.40 4.79
CA ALA A 85 -15.14 8.23 4.85
C ALA A 85 -15.66 7.69 6.20
N GLY A 86 -14.76 7.16 7.04
CA GLY A 86 -15.11 6.59 8.33
C GLY A 86 -15.83 5.25 8.24
N VAL A 87 -15.62 4.49 7.16
CA VAL A 87 -16.22 3.17 6.95
C VAL A 87 -15.13 2.09 6.94
N GLU A 88 -15.48 0.89 7.37
CA GLU A 88 -14.55 -0.22 7.46
C GLU A 88 -14.35 -0.94 6.13
N LYS A 89 -15.40 -0.98 5.31
CA LYS A 89 -15.40 -1.74 4.05
C LYS A 89 -16.20 -1.01 2.98
N GLY A 90 -15.75 -1.12 1.75
CA GLY A 90 -16.46 -0.61 0.58
C GLY A 90 -17.71 -1.44 0.24
N SER A 91 -18.52 -0.92 -0.68
CA SER A 91 -19.73 -1.60 -1.14
C SER A 91 -19.42 -2.78 -2.05
N GLY A 92 -20.15 -3.87 -1.88
CA GLY A 92 -20.14 -4.99 -2.83
C GLY A 92 -20.89 -4.67 -4.13
N GLU A 93 -21.80 -3.69 -4.09
CA GLU A 93 -22.57 -3.22 -5.25
C GLU A 93 -22.47 -1.70 -5.37
N PRO A 94 -21.30 -1.16 -5.77
CA PRO A 94 -21.03 0.29 -5.71
C PRO A 94 -21.94 1.13 -6.61
N HIS A 95 -22.48 0.54 -7.65
CA HIS A 95 -23.39 1.22 -8.58
C HIS A 95 -24.82 1.35 -8.05
N LYS A 96 -25.18 0.56 -7.04
CA LYS A 96 -26.51 0.55 -6.44
C LYS A 96 -26.49 1.07 -5.00
N THR A 97 -25.55 0.59 -4.21
CA THR A 97 -25.48 0.87 -2.77
C THR A 97 -24.25 1.71 -2.45
N LYS A 98 -24.48 2.91 -1.93
CA LYS A 98 -23.41 3.79 -1.43
C LYS A 98 -23.26 3.57 0.08
N VAL A 99 -22.01 3.41 0.54
CA VAL A 99 -21.72 3.12 1.95
C VAL A 99 -21.16 4.32 2.71
N GLY A 100 -20.78 5.38 2.02
CA GLY A 100 -20.23 6.57 2.64
C GLY A 100 -20.02 7.69 1.65
N SER A 101 -19.46 8.79 2.13
CA SER A 101 -19.10 9.93 1.30
C SER A 101 -17.80 10.57 1.81
N VAL A 102 -17.08 11.20 0.91
CA VAL A 102 -15.89 12.00 1.21
C VAL A 102 -16.03 13.37 0.55
N THR A 103 -15.39 14.38 1.12
CA THR A 103 -15.35 15.71 0.53
C THR A 103 -14.24 15.81 -0.51
N ARG A 104 -14.34 16.82 -1.38
CA ARG A 104 -13.28 17.11 -2.34
C ARG A 104 -11.94 17.40 -1.66
N ASP A 105 -11.96 18.07 -0.53
CA ASP A 105 -10.76 18.38 0.22
C ASP A 105 -10.07 17.11 0.72
N GLN A 106 -10.84 16.13 1.21
CA GLN A 106 -10.32 14.83 1.62
C GLN A 106 -9.70 14.07 0.44
N ILE A 107 -10.36 14.09 -0.72
CA ILE A 107 -9.81 13.50 -1.94
C ILE A 107 -8.50 14.17 -2.35
N ARG A 108 -8.42 15.49 -2.21
CA ARG A 108 -7.21 16.26 -2.52
C ARG A 108 -6.04 15.88 -1.61
N GLU A 109 -6.28 15.72 -0.31
CA GLU A 109 -5.26 15.24 0.63
C GLU A 109 -4.76 13.85 0.28
N ILE A 110 -5.68 12.94 -0.05
CA ILE A 110 -5.33 11.58 -0.48
C ILE A 110 -4.50 11.62 -1.78
N ALA A 111 -4.90 12.46 -2.72
CA ALA A 111 -4.18 12.63 -3.97
C ALA A 111 -2.76 13.15 -3.74
N GLN A 112 -2.57 14.11 -2.84
CA GLN A 112 -1.24 14.62 -2.48
C GLN A 112 -0.37 13.53 -1.87
N THR A 113 -0.92 12.73 -0.98
CA THR A 113 -0.21 11.59 -0.35
C THR A 113 0.21 10.55 -1.38
N LYS A 114 -0.64 10.34 -2.38
CA LYS A 114 -0.43 9.32 -3.41
C LYS A 114 0.39 9.79 -4.61
N MET A 115 0.61 11.10 -4.76
CA MET A 115 1.32 11.68 -5.91
C MET A 115 2.63 10.98 -6.29
N PRO A 116 3.51 10.57 -5.32
CA PRO A 116 4.75 9.90 -5.68
C PRO A 116 4.56 8.59 -6.45
N ASP A 117 3.42 7.91 -6.28
CA ASP A 117 3.11 6.64 -6.93
C ASP A 117 2.23 6.79 -8.16
N LEU A 118 1.71 7.99 -8.42
CA LEU A 118 0.82 8.25 -9.55
C LEU A 118 1.60 8.79 -10.75
N ASN A 119 1.11 8.50 -11.93
CA ASN A 119 1.61 9.07 -13.17
C ASN A 119 0.92 10.40 -13.54
N ALA A 120 0.11 10.95 -12.66
CA ALA A 120 -0.56 12.21 -12.86
C ALA A 120 0.46 13.36 -12.84
N THR A 121 0.32 14.28 -13.77
CA THR A 121 1.21 15.45 -13.88
C THR A 121 0.75 16.61 -13.02
N THR A 122 -0.54 16.66 -12.67
CA THR A 122 -1.13 17.73 -11.87
C THR A 122 -1.93 17.13 -10.71
N LEU A 123 -2.13 17.93 -9.66
CA LEU A 123 -2.96 17.54 -8.52
C LEU A 123 -4.41 17.29 -8.93
N ASP A 124 -4.95 18.08 -9.85
CA ASP A 124 -6.32 17.91 -10.36
C ASP A 124 -6.49 16.55 -11.05
N ALA A 125 -5.50 16.11 -11.83
CA ALA A 125 -5.51 14.80 -12.46
C ALA A 125 -5.46 13.68 -11.41
N ALA A 126 -4.64 13.85 -10.36
CA ALA A 126 -4.56 12.91 -9.25
C ALA A 126 -5.89 12.82 -8.48
N GLU A 127 -6.55 13.95 -8.25
CA GLU A 127 -7.89 13.98 -7.63
C GLU A 127 -8.90 13.16 -8.43
N LYS A 128 -8.89 13.26 -9.74
CA LYS A 128 -9.78 12.48 -10.60
C LYS A 128 -9.53 11.00 -10.49
N ILE A 129 -8.28 10.58 -10.41
CA ILE A 129 -7.89 9.17 -10.23
C ILE A 129 -8.43 8.65 -8.90
N VAL A 130 -8.22 9.39 -7.81
CA VAL A 130 -8.69 9.01 -6.48
C VAL A 130 -10.21 9.00 -6.40
N ALA A 131 -10.87 9.99 -6.99
CA ALA A 131 -12.33 10.07 -7.04
C ALA A 131 -12.93 8.87 -7.80
N GLY A 132 -12.29 8.42 -8.88
CA GLY A 132 -12.69 7.22 -9.61
C GLY A 132 -12.60 5.97 -8.74
N THR A 133 -11.53 5.85 -7.95
CA THR A 133 -11.38 4.75 -6.99
C THR A 133 -12.48 4.77 -5.93
N ALA A 134 -12.79 5.94 -5.37
CA ALA A 134 -13.87 6.10 -4.40
C ALA A 134 -15.22 5.68 -4.98
N ARG A 135 -15.50 6.09 -6.21
CA ARG A 135 -16.72 5.71 -6.92
C ARG A 135 -16.82 4.19 -7.09
N SER A 136 -15.72 3.52 -7.43
CA SER A 136 -15.68 2.05 -7.56
C SER A 136 -15.91 1.32 -6.24
N MET A 137 -15.72 2.01 -5.11
CA MET A 137 -15.92 1.47 -3.77
C MET A 137 -17.32 1.77 -3.20
N GLY A 138 -18.16 2.49 -3.94
CA GLY A 138 -19.46 2.93 -3.46
C GLY A 138 -19.40 4.12 -2.50
N ILE A 139 -18.38 4.95 -2.62
CA ILE A 139 -18.21 6.16 -1.81
C ILE A 139 -18.41 7.37 -2.72
N GLU A 140 -19.32 8.26 -2.33
CA GLU A 140 -19.62 9.48 -3.06
C GLU A 140 -18.59 10.58 -2.75
N VAL A 141 -18.23 11.34 -3.77
CA VAL A 141 -17.40 12.54 -3.61
C VAL A 141 -18.31 13.77 -3.65
N LYS A 142 -18.35 14.52 -2.56
CA LYS A 142 -19.17 15.71 -2.42
C LYS A 142 -18.40 17.01 -2.56
#